data_12e53d0fbc95baa7f1a50fe125210849
#
_entry.id   12e53d0fbc95baa7f1a50fe125210849
#
_cell.length_a   1.000
_cell.length_b   1.000
_cell.length_c   1.000
_cell.angle_alpha   90.00
_cell.angle_beta   90.00
_cell.angle_gamma   90.00
#
_symmetry.space_group_name_H-M   'P 1'
#
loop_
_entity.id
_entity.type
_entity.pdbx_description
1 polymer ?
#
loop_
_entity_poly.entity_id
_entity_poly.type
_entity_poly.pdbx_seq_one_letter_code
_entity_poly.pdbx_strand_id
1 'polypeptide(L)'
;MKNILIIQGHPGKDSLCASLARMYFAEAEKSGYHVKLLELNELKFDLSLHVSYKSEQKLEPDLVLAQKYILEAEHLVFVFPNWWGMMPALLKGFIDRTFLPGFAFKY
;
A
#
# COMPACT_ATOMS: atom_id res chain seq x y z
N MET A 1 14.80 -15.09 6.28
CA MET A 1 14.37 -14.66 4.93
C MET A 1 13.56 -13.39 5.06
N LYS A 2 13.91 -12.36 4.27
CA LYS A 2 13.23 -11.06 4.39
C LYS A 2 11.85 -11.07 3.74
N ASN A 3 10.92 -10.39 4.38
CA ASN A 3 9.57 -10.18 3.87
C ASN A 3 9.51 -8.84 3.15
N ILE A 4 9.09 -8.88 1.90
CA ILE A 4 8.95 -7.68 1.06
C ILE A 4 7.47 -7.48 0.75
N LEU A 5 6.97 -6.27 0.95
CA LEU A 5 5.64 -5.90 0.52
C LEU A 5 5.74 -4.85 -0.59
N ILE A 6 5.18 -5.16 -1.74
CA ILE A 6 5.10 -4.24 -2.87
C ILE A 6 3.70 -3.63 -2.86
N ILE A 7 3.63 -2.30 -2.83
CA ILE A 7 2.37 -1.56 -2.89
C ILE A 7 2.30 -0.86 -4.24
N GLN A 8 1.40 -1.33 -5.10
CA GLN A 8 1.17 -0.75 -6.43
C GLN A 8 0.01 0.25 -6.32
N GLY A 9 0.31 1.53 -6.58
CA GLY A 9 -0.62 2.62 -6.35
C GLY A 9 -1.26 3.24 -7.59
N HIS A 10 -1.08 2.67 -8.77
CA HIS A 10 -1.76 3.15 -9.97
C HIS A 10 -3.22 2.64 -9.98
N PRO A 11 -4.21 3.49 -10.26
CA PRO A 11 -5.61 3.05 -10.28
C PRO A 11 -5.95 2.04 -11.37
N GLY A 12 -5.21 2.01 -12.46
CA GLY A 12 -5.47 1.09 -13.57
C GLY A 12 -4.74 -0.22 -13.44
N LYS A 13 -5.44 -1.31 -13.67
CA LYS A 13 -4.86 -2.66 -13.56
C LYS A 13 -3.90 -3.01 -14.70
N ASP A 14 -4.04 -2.38 -15.86
CA ASP A 14 -3.21 -2.65 -17.03
C ASP A 14 -2.18 -1.54 -17.28
N SER A 15 -1.72 -0.89 -16.22
CA SER A 15 -0.75 0.18 -16.30
C SER A 15 0.68 -0.32 -16.36
N LEU A 16 1.61 0.55 -16.78
CA LEU A 16 3.03 0.27 -16.70
C LEU A 16 3.45 0.00 -15.26
N CYS A 17 2.90 0.76 -14.31
CA CYS A 17 3.18 0.56 -12.88
C CYS A 17 2.80 -0.83 -12.43
N ALA A 18 1.62 -1.32 -12.83
CA ALA A 18 1.18 -2.67 -12.49
C ALA A 18 2.13 -3.72 -13.06
N SER A 19 2.57 -3.54 -14.32
CA SER A 19 3.54 -4.45 -14.95
C SER A 19 4.87 -4.45 -14.22
N LEU A 20 5.38 -3.26 -13.87
CA LEU A 20 6.65 -3.13 -13.14
C LEU A 20 6.56 -3.76 -11.76
N ALA A 21 5.44 -3.58 -11.05
CA ALA A 21 5.24 -4.19 -9.74
C ALA A 21 5.26 -5.72 -9.83
N ARG A 22 4.60 -6.28 -10.83
CA ARG A 22 4.57 -7.73 -11.03
C ARG A 22 5.93 -8.28 -11.44
N MET A 23 6.69 -7.56 -12.23
CA MET A 23 8.05 -7.94 -12.58
C MET A 23 8.97 -7.94 -11.37
N TYR A 24 8.85 -6.91 -10.53
CA TYR A 24 9.61 -6.84 -9.28
C TYR A 24 9.25 -8.01 -8.36
N PHE A 25 7.95 -8.30 -8.24
CA PHE A 25 7.46 -9.43 -7.45
C PHE A 25 8.10 -10.74 -7.91
N ALA A 26 8.04 -11.03 -9.21
CA ALA A 26 8.56 -12.26 -9.76
C ALA A 26 10.06 -12.39 -9.53
N GLU A 27 10.82 -11.32 -9.73
CA GLU A 27 12.26 -11.33 -9.57
C GLU A 27 12.66 -11.48 -8.10
N ALA A 28 11.98 -10.81 -7.19
CA ALA A 28 12.26 -10.90 -5.76
C ALA A 28 11.94 -12.31 -5.24
N GLU A 29 10.82 -12.88 -5.66
CA GLU A 29 10.42 -14.23 -5.28
C GLU A 29 11.43 -15.25 -5.79
N LYS A 30 11.87 -15.09 -7.03
CA LYS A 30 12.90 -15.94 -7.64
C LYS A 30 14.21 -15.87 -6.88
N SER A 31 14.52 -14.72 -6.28
CA SER A 31 15.74 -14.51 -5.49
C SER A 31 15.61 -15.03 -4.06
N GLY A 32 14.52 -15.66 -3.70
CA GLY A 32 14.34 -16.31 -2.41
C GLY A 32 13.67 -15.48 -1.33
N TYR A 33 13.14 -14.29 -1.64
CA TYR A 33 12.45 -13.47 -0.66
C TYR A 33 10.98 -13.90 -0.55
N HIS A 34 10.38 -13.64 0.63
CA HIS A 34 8.94 -13.73 0.80
C HIS A 34 8.33 -12.42 0.34
N VAL A 35 7.59 -12.45 -0.75
CA VAL A 35 7.07 -11.24 -1.38
C VAL A 35 5.55 -11.28 -1.40
N LYS A 36 4.92 -10.15 -1.06
CA LYS A 36 3.49 -9.95 -1.24
C LYS A 36 3.28 -8.72 -2.12
N LEU A 37 2.27 -8.78 -2.96
CA LEU A 37 1.89 -7.69 -3.84
C LEU A 37 0.51 -7.19 -3.44
N LEU A 38 0.41 -5.91 -3.12
CA LEU A 38 -0.83 -5.25 -2.77
C LEU A 38 -1.17 -4.26 -3.88
N GLU A 39 -2.16 -4.58 -4.69
CA GLU A 39 -2.61 -3.70 -5.77
C GLU A 39 -3.80 -2.88 -5.26
N LEU A 40 -3.57 -1.59 -5.02
CA LEU A 40 -4.55 -0.73 -4.37
C LEU A 40 -5.85 -0.57 -5.15
N ASN A 41 -5.79 -0.69 -6.49
CA ASN A 41 -6.97 -0.61 -7.33
C ASN A 41 -7.96 -1.76 -7.10
N GLU A 42 -7.53 -2.83 -6.45
CA GLU A 42 -8.39 -3.98 -6.13
C GLU A 42 -8.95 -3.91 -4.72
N LEU A 43 -8.47 -2.99 -3.89
CA LEU A 43 -8.94 -2.88 -2.51
C LEU A 43 -10.23 -2.07 -2.44
N LYS A 44 -11.07 -2.44 -1.49
CA LYS A 44 -12.33 -1.74 -1.23
C LYS A 44 -12.19 -0.94 0.04
N PHE A 45 -12.12 0.38 -0.08
CA PHE A 45 -12.03 1.26 1.07
C PHE A 45 -12.36 2.70 0.66
N ASP A 46 -12.77 3.49 1.65
CA ASP A 46 -12.98 4.92 1.47
C ASP A 46 -11.62 5.62 1.53
N LEU A 47 -11.32 6.42 0.52
CA LEU A 47 -10.04 7.14 0.42
C LEU A 47 -9.90 8.25 1.46
N SER A 48 -11.02 8.77 1.95
CA SER A 48 -10.99 9.97 2.79
C SER A 48 -10.90 9.64 4.27
N LEU A 49 -9.99 10.31 4.97
CA LEU A 49 -9.93 10.26 6.42
C LEU A 49 -10.87 11.36 6.96
N HIS A 50 -12.13 10.99 7.22
CA HIS A 50 -13.19 11.95 7.56
C HIS A 50 -13.05 12.57 8.95
N VAL A 51 -12.51 11.81 9.89
CA VAL A 51 -12.47 12.23 11.30
C VAL A 51 -11.10 12.72 11.74
N SER A 52 -10.16 12.79 10.80
CA SER A 52 -8.77 13.14 11.09
C SER A 52 -8.22 12.23 12.22
N TYR A 53 -7.53 12.79 13.21
CA TYR A 53 -7.00 12.00 14.33
C TYR A 53 -7.77 12.24 15.63
N LYS A 54 -8.91 12.93 15.56
CA LYS A 54 -9.70 13.25 16.74
C LYS A 54 -10.56 12.10 17.24
N SER A 55 -10.88 11.18 16.36
CA SER A 55 -11.64 9.97 16.70
C SER A 55 -11.25 8.86 15.73
N GLU A 56 -11.76 7.66 15.96
CA GLU A 56 -11.45 6.53 15.10
C GLU A 56 -12.44 6.45 13.94
N GLN A 57 -11.90 6.29 12.74
CA GLN A 57 -12.66 5.87 11.58
C GLN A 57 -12.40 4.38 11.39
N LYS A 58 -13.45 3.58 11.45
CA LYS A 58 -13.31 2.14 11.34
C LYS A 58 -12.64 1.75 10.03
N LEU A 59 -11.62 0.87 10.12
CA LEU A 59 -10.93 0.36 8.94
C LEU A 59 -11.72 -0.76 8.29
N GLU A 60 -11.85 -0.68 6.99
CA GLU A 60 -12.44 -1.75 6.19
C GLU A 60 -11.55 -3.01 6.27
N PRO A 61 -12.10 -4.20 6.04
CA PRO A 61 -11.31 -5.44 6.11
C PRO A 61 -10.05 -5.42 5.25
N ASP A 62 -10.12 -4.83 4.05
CA ASP A 62 -8.96 -4.74 3.17
C ASP A 62 -7.85 -3.89 3.77
N LEU A 63 -8.19 -2.83 4.51
CA LEU A 63 -7.20 -2.00 5.18
C LEU A 63 -6.61 -2.68 6.42
N VAL A 64 -7.41 -3.46 7.14
CA VAL A 64 -6.91 -4.26 8.26
C VAL A 64 -5.87 -5.27 7.74
N LEU A 65 -6.17 -5.93 6.64
CA LEU A 65 -5.24 -6.87 6.03
C LEU A 65 -3.96 -6.17 5.55
N ALA A 66 -4.12 -4.99 4.94
CA ALA A 66 -2.97 -4.21 4.49
C ALA A 66 -2.07 -3.82 5.66
N GLN A 67 -2.63 -3.40 6.79
CA GLN A 67 -1.84 -3.10 7.99
C GLN A 67 -1.07 -4.32 8.48
N LYS A 68 -1.69 -5.49 8.45
CA LYS A 68 -1.02 -6.73 8.82
C LYS A 68 0.20 -6.98 7.94
N TYR A 69 0.05 -6.84 6.63
CA TYR A 69 1.16 -7.04 5.70
C TYR A 69 2.27 -6.00 5.89
N ILE A 70 1.91 -4.75 6.19
CA ILE A 70 2.89 -3.70 6.46
C ILE A 70 3.70 -4.03 7.72
N LEU A 71 3.05 -4.49 8.77
CA LEU A 71 3.74 -4.87 10.01
C LEU A 71 4.69 -6.05 9.82
N GLU A 72 4.33 -7.00 8.98
CA GLU A 72 5.16 -8.17 8.71
C GLU A 72 6.33 -7.87 7.78
N ALA A 73 6.25 -6.78 7.01
CA ALA A 73 7.26 -6.46 6.01
C ALA A 73 8.51 -5.85 6.64
N GLU A 74 9.65 -6.29 6.15
CA GLU A 74 10.94 -5.70 6.50
C GLU A 74 11.36 -4.65 5.47
N HIS A 75 10.74 -4.71 4.28
CA HIS A 75 11.02 -3.80 3.19
C HIS A 75 9.73 -3.48 2.45
N LEU A 76 9.43 -2.18 2.30
CA LEU A 76 8.26 -1.70 1.55
C LEU A 76 8.72 -1.12 0.22
N VAL A 77 8.04 -1.53 -0.85
CA VAL A 77 8.29 -1.02 -2.18
C VAL A 77 7.02 -0.35 -2.69
N PHE A 78 7.10 0.92 -3.04
CA PHE A 78 5.98 1.67 -3.60
C PHE A 78 6.20 1.85 -5.10
N VAL A 79 5.23 1.47 -5.91
CA VAL A 79 5.24 1.66 -7.36
C VAL A 79 4.03 2.49 -7.74
N PHE A 80 4.27 3.69 -8.26
CA PHE A 80 3.17 4.60 -8.60
C PHE A 80 3.59 5.59 -9.69
N PRO A 81 2.62 6.14 -10.42
CA PRO A 81 2.93 7.17 -11.42
C PRO A 81 3.12 8.54 -10.73
N ASN A 82 3.97 9.36 -11.33
CA ASN A 82 4.12 10.74 -10.89
C ASN A 82 3.09 11.61 -11.62
N TRP A 83 2.05 11.98 -10.91
CA TRP A 83 0.99 12.84 -11.42
C TRP A 83 1.06 14.20 -10.73
N TRP A 84 1.33 15.25 -11.51
CA TRP A 84 1.48 16.60 -10.96
C TRP A 84 2.56 16.71 -9.89
N GLY A 85 3.65 15.95 -10.03
CA GLY A 85 4.72 15.93 -9.03
C GLY A 85 4.37 15.21 -7.74
N MET A 86 3.28 14.45 -7.73
CA MET A 86 2.73 13.81 -6.55
C MET A 86 2.26 12.39 -6.85
N MET A 87 1.95 11.64 -5.80
CA MET A 87 1.34 10.33 -5.94
C MET A 87 -0.15 10.46 -6.28
N PRO A 88 -0.75 9.42 -6.91
CA PRO A 88 -2.19 9.41 -7.17
C PRO A 88 -3.01 9.49 -5.88
N ALA A 89 -4.24 10.02 -5.98
CA ALA A 89 -5.16 10.11 -4.84
C ALA A 89 -5.40 8.75 -4.18
N LEU A 90 -5.47 7.68 -4.95
CA LEU A 90 -5.63 6.33 -4.44
C LEU A 90 -4.53 5.95 -3.45
N LEU A 91 -3.28 6.21 -3.78
CA LEU A 91 -2.15 5.90 -2.91
C LEU A 91 -2.13 6.82 -1.69
N LYS A 92 -2.36 8.12 -1.89
CA LYS A 92 -2.38 9.07 -0.77
C LYS A 92 -3.50 8.73 0.20
N GLY A 93 -4.69 8.40 -0.30
CA GLY A 93 -5.81 7.98 0.54
C GLY A 93 -5.50 6.70 1.30
N PHE A 94 -4.84 5.75 0.67
CA PHE A 94 -4.40 4.53 1.32
C PHE A 94 -3.46 4.85 2.50
N ILE A 95 -2.46 5.71 2.27
CA ILE A 95 -1.53 6.12 3.32
C ILE A 95 -2.25 6.85 4.45
N ASP A 96 -3.14 7.77 4.11
CA ASP A 96 -3.92 8.50 5.12
C ASP A 96 -4.75 7.57 6.00
N ARG A 97 -5.30 6.50 5.42
CA ARG A 97 -6.17 5.58 6.13
C ARG A 97 -5.43 4.48 6.89
N THR A 98 -4.18 4.18 6.53
CA THR A 98 -3.44 3.07 7.13
C THR A 98 -2.25 3.50 8.00
N PHE A 99 -1.58 4.59 7.69
CA PHE A 99 -0.40 5.06 8.45
C PHE A 99 -0.86 5.99 9.56
N LEU A 100 -1.51 5.40 10.56
CA LEU A 100 -2.19 6.12 11.64
C LEU A 100 -1.33 6.24 12.89
N PRO A 101 -1.66 7.20 13.80
CA PRO A 101 -1.01 7.26 15.11
C PRO A 101 -1.21 5.96 15.87
N GLY A 102 -0.17 5.51 16.59
CA GLY A 102 -0.20 4.25 17.30
C GLY A 102 0.16 3.05 16.42
N PHE A 103 0.10 3.20 15.10
CA PHE A 103 0.49 2.17 14.16
C PHE A 103 1.82 2.51 13.49
N ALA A 104 1.86 3.64 12.76
CA ALA A 104 3.04 4.07 12.02
C ALA A 104 3.89 5.08 12.78
N PHE A 105 3.29 5.81 13.72
CA PHE A 105 4.00 6.83 14.49
C PHE A 105 3.30 7.09 15.83
N LYS A 106 4.00 7.81 16.72
CA LYS A 106 3.45 8.30 17.99
C LYS A 106 3.60 9.80 18.08
N TYR A 107 2.70 10.40 18.78
CA TYR A 107 2.87 11.78 19.20
C TYR A 107 3.82 11.86 20.40
#